data_cd5fd58eed357a3da9b52df0e3191c0e
#
_entry.id   cd5fd58eed357a3da9b52df0e3191c0e
#
_cell.length_a   1.000
_cell.length_b   1.000
_cell.length_c   1.000
_cell.angle_alpha   90.00
_cell.angle_beta   90.00
_cell.angle_gamma   90.00
#
_symmetry.space_group_name_H-M   'P 1'
#
loop_
_entity.id
_entity.type
_entity.pdbx_description
1 polymer ?
#
loop_
_entity_poly.entity_id
_entity_poly.type
_entity_poly.pdbx_seq_one_letter_code
_entity_poly.pdbx_strand_id
1 'polypeptide(L)'
;MIETKRLYLRQWQASDLALFAEMNADPEVMAYFPKLLTPALSNTIVNKCQKLIEEHGWGFWAVARKDGADKSDDFIGMVGLNNVHSDMPFAPAVEIAWRLHRDYWGLGYATEAALAALRYAFEVLELSEVVAFTAVINKRSQKLMQRLGMTDTQDNFSHPMLDAEHRLAEHVLYKITRQQWQALIV
;
A
#
# COMPACT_ATOMS: atom_id res chain seq x y z
N MET A 1 -3.86 9.99 -12.26
CA MET A 1 -2.77 9.05 -12.64
C MET A 1 -1.45 9.66 -12.21
N ILE A 2 -0.60 8.88 -11.55
CA ILE A 2 0.76 9.28 -11.16
C ILE A 2 1.73 8.49 -12.04
N GLU A 3 2.72 9.17 -12.57
CA GLU A 3 3.73 8.58 -13.44
C GLU A 3 5.11 8.66 -12.78
N THR A 4 5.85 7.56 -12.82
CA THR A 4 7.23 7.47 -12.35
C THR A 4 8.18 7.10 -13.51
N LYS A 5 9.44 6.82 -13.22
CA LYS A 5 10.39 6.38 -14.24
C LYS A 5 9.95 5.07 -14.92
N ARG A 6 9.46 4.09 -14.14
CA ARG A 6 9.16 2.74 -14.61
C ARG A 6 7.68 2.34 -14.47
N LEU A 7 6.85 3.14 -13.76
CA LEU A 7 5.53 2.74 -13.35
C LEU A 7 4.47 3.80 -13.68
N TYR A 8 3.23 3.30 -13.83
CA TYR A 8 1.99 4.06 -13.72
C TYR A 8 1.26 3.63 -12.44
N LEU A 9 0.85 4.60 -11.61
CA LEU A 9 -0.15 4.41 -10.57
C LEU A 9 -1.45 4.98 -11.12
N ARG A 10 -2.40 4.12 -11.44
CA ARG A 10 -3.59 4.47 -12.21
C ARG A 10 -4.87 3.95 -11.61
N GLN A 11 -5.99 4.38 -12.17
CA GLN A 11 -7.29 3.77 -11.89
C GLN A 11 -7.27 2.29 -12.31
N TRP A 12 -8.01 1.48 -11.59
CA TRP A 12 -8.18 0.07 -11.85
C TRP A 12 -8.92 -0.19 -13.17
N GLN A 13 -8.50 -1.21 -13.89
CA GLN A 13 -9.07 -1.66 -15.15
C GLN A 13 -9.66 -3.07 -14.99
N ALA A 14 -10.55 -3.46 -15.89
CA ALA A 14 -11.14 -4.79 -15.87
C ALA A 14 -10.09 -5.92 -16.01
N SER A 15 -9.04 -5.67 -16.79
CA SER A 15 -7.89 -6.57 -16.97
C SER A 15 -7.12 -6.85 -15.67
N ASP A 16 -7.11 -5.92 -14.71
CA ASP A 16 -6.38 -6.07 -13.45
C ASP A 16 -7.04 -7.09 -12.49
N LEU A 17 -8.35 -7.32 -12.64
CA LEU A 17 -9.15 -8.09 -11.68
C LEU A 17 -8.65 -9.54 -11.51
N ALA A 18 -8.37 -10.22 -12.62
CA ALA A 18 -7.89 -11.60 -12.59
C ALA A 18 -6.50 -11.71 -11.95
N LEU A 19 -5.59 -10.82 -12.33
CA LEU A 19 -4.22 -10.77 -11.81
C LEU A 19 -4.20 -10.41 -10.32
N PHE A 20 -5.04 -9.47 -9.89
CA PHE A 20 -5.16 -9.13 -8.48
C PHE A 20 -5.76 -10.27 -7.66
N ALA A 21 -6.73 -11.00 -8.19
CA ALA A 21 -7.30 -12.18 -7.54
C ALA A 21 -6.25 -13.30 -7.39
N GLU A 22 -5.46 -13.56 -8.44
CA GLU A 22 -4.35 -14.51 -8.40
C GLU A 22 -3.32 -14.11 -7.32
N MET A 23 -2.91 -12.86 -7.29
CA MET A 23 -2.00 -12.34 -6.28
C MET A 23 -2.54 -12.51 -4.85
N ASN A 24 -3.84 -12.30 -4.65
CA ASN A 24 -4.49 -12.45 -3.34
C ASN A 24 -4.76 -13.91 -2.94
N ALA A 25 -4.61 -14.84 -3.86
CA ALA A 25 -4.65 -16.30 -3.62
C ALA A 25 -3.24 -16.88 -3.37
N ASP A 26 -2.17 -16.11 -3.59
CA ASP A 26 -0.80 -16.55 -3.35
C ASP A 26 -0.46 -16.49 -1.85
N PRO A 27 -0.14 -17.64 -1.21
CA PRO A 27 0.16 -17.68 0.23
C PRO A 27 1.43 -16.89 0.62
N GLU A 28 2.39 -16.69 -0.28
CA GLU A 28 3.57 -15.87 0.00
C GLU A 28 3.22 -14.39 0.03
N VAL A 29 2.41 -13.93 -0.93
CA VAL A 29 1.94 -12.54 -0.98
C VAL A 29 1.06 -12.25 0.23
N MET A 30 0.21 -13.20 0.61
CA MET A 30 -0.76 -13.06 1.68
C MET A 30 -0.24 -13.55 3.05
N ALA A 31 1.06 -13.85 3.18
CA ALA A 31 1.66 -14.40 4.40
C ALA A 31 1.41 -13.56 5.66
N TYR A 32 1.21 -12.26 5.49
CA TYR A 32 0.96 -11.30 6.58
C TYR A 32 -0.47 -10.75 6.55
N PHE A 33 -1.39 -11.47 5.93
CA PHE A 33 -2.82 -11.22 5.98
C PHE A 33 -3.53 -12.39 6.67
N PRO A 34 -4.70 -12.16 7.29
CA PRO A 34 -5.38 -13.19 8.08
C PRO A 34 -5.80 -14.42 7.25
N LYS A 35 -6.07 -14.23 5.96
CA LYS A 35 -6.53 -15.29 5.04
C LYS A 35 -6.25 -14.94 3.60
N LEU A 36 -6.20 -15.97 2.75
CA LEU A 36 -6.26 -15.82 1.31
C LEU A 36 -7.64 -15.28 0.88
N LEU A 37 -7.69 -14.58 -0.24
CA LEU A 37 -8.95 -14.03 -0.75
C LEU A 37 -9.45 -14.84 -1.95
N THR A 38 -10.77 -15.02 -2.00
CA THR A 38 -11.45 -15.50 -3.20
C THR A 38 -11.47 -14.41 -4.26
N PRO A 39 -11.67 -14.76 -5.55
CA PRO A 39 -11.85 -13.75 -6.61
C PRO A 39 -12.96 -12.74 -6.29
N ALA A 40 -14.07 -13.18 -5.70
CA ALA A 40 -15.18 -12.30 -5.32
C ALA A 40 -14.77 -11.27 -4.25
N LEU A 41 -14.01 -11.69 -3.23
CA LEU A 41 -13.49 -10.77 -2.21
C LEU A 41 -12.44 -9.82 -2.78
N SER A 42 -11.56 -10.30 -3.67
CA SER A 42 -10.60 -9.46 -4.39
C SER A 42 -11.29 -8.38 -5.21
N ASN A 43 -12.34 -8.74 -5.97
CA ASN A 43 -13.13 -7.80 -6.75
C ASN A 43 -13.83 -6.77 -5.87
N THR A 44 -14.29 -7.16 -4.68
CA THR A 44 -14.89 -6.21 -3.71
C THR A 44 -13.87 -5.15 -3.28
N ILE A 45 -12.60 -5.53 -3.09
CA ILE A 45 -11.52 -4.57 -2.77
C ILE A 45 -11.30 -3.62 -3.94
N VAL A 46 -11.19 -4.14 -5.16
CA VAL A 46 -11.01 -3.31 -6.36
C VAL A 46 -12.15 -2.30 -6.50
N ASN A 47 -13.41 -2.73 -6.38
CA ASN A 47 -14.56 -1.85 -6.48
C ASN A 47 -14.52 -0.71 -5.44
N LYS A 48 -14.07 -1.01 -4.21
CA LYS A 48 -13.88 0.03 -3.18
C LYS A 48 -12.76 1.00 -3.57
N CYS A 49 -11.63 0.49 -4.07
CA CYS A 49 -10.52 1.33 -4.51
C CYS A 49 -10.92 2.23 -5.69
N GLN A 50 -11.64 1.69 -6.68
CA GLN A 50 -12.16 2.47 -7.81
C GLN A 50 -13.04 3.61 -7.34
N LYS A 51 -14.01 3.29 -6.48
CA LYS A 51 -14.95 4.28 -5.95
C LYS A 51 -14.23 5.39 -5.16
N LEU A 52 -13.28 5.05 -4.29
CA LEU A 52 -12.51 6.04 -3.53
C LEU A 52 -11.69 6.95 -4.46
N ILE A 53 -11.05 6.39 -5.49
CA ILE A 53 -10.29 7.18 -6.46
C ILE A 53 -11.23 8.09 -7.29
N GLU A 54 -12.42 7.63 -7.66
CA GLU A 54 -13.43 8.43 -8.37
C GLU A 54 -13.97 9.59 -7.51
N GLU A 55 -14.21 9.33 -6.22
CA GLU A 55 -14.79 10.31 -5.30
C GLU A 55 -13.78 11.34 -4.80
N HIS A 56 -12.53 10.91 -4.54
CA HIS A 56 -11.53 11.74 -3.87
C HIS A 56 -10.32 12.09 -4.74
N GLY A 57 -10.15 11.45 -5.90
CA GLY A 57 -8.97 11.61 -6.75
C GLY A 57 -7.76 10.79 -6.30
N TRP A 58 -7.83 10.10 -5.17
CA TRP A 58 -6.75 9.30 -4.59
C TRP A 58 -7.28 8.06 -3.86
N GLY A 59 -6.41 7.10 -3.65
CA GLY A 59 -6.74 5.83 -3.01
C GLY A 59 -5.61 4.82 -3.20
N PHE A 60 -5.93 3.54 -3.14
CA PHE A 60 -5.02 2.47 -3.54
C PHE A 60 -5.07 2.29 -5.06
N TRP A 61 -4.06 2.80 -5.75
CA TRP A 61 -3.94 2.71 -7.21
C TRP A 61 -3.48 1.33 -7.65
N ALA A 62 -3.96 0.92 -8.82
CA ALA A 62 -3.32 -0.15 -9.58
C ALA A 62 -1.94 0.30 -10.05
N VAL A 63 -0.92 -0.53 -9.84
CA VAL A 63 0.45 -0.28 -10.29
C VAL A 63 0.72 -1.11 -11.53
N ALA A 64 1.11 -0.44 -12.62
CA ALA A 64 1.46 -1.06 -13.88
C ALA A 64 2.86 -0.63 -14.34
N ARG A 65 3.61 -1.54 -15.00
CA ARG A 65 4.92 -1.24 -15.58
C ARG A 65 4.77 -0.55 -16.92
N LYS A 66 5.74 0.32 -17.24
CA LYS A 66 5.79 1.06 -18.52
C LYS A 66 6.36 0.25 -19.69
N ASP A 67 7.16 -0.76 -19.40
CA ASP A 67 7.91 -1.57 -20.37
C ASP A 67 7.21 -2.89 -20.73
N GLY A 68 5.95 -3.06 -20.35
CA GLY A 68 5.12 -4.16 -20.80
C GLY A 68 4.93 -4.15 -22.32
N ALA A 69 4.82 -5.32 -22.94
CA ALA A 69 4.63 -5.49 -24.38
C ALA A 69 3.36 -4.80 -24.90
N ASP A 70 2.37 -4.64 -24.02
CA ASP A 70 1.19 -3.79 -24.20
C ASP A 70 1.11 -2.83 -23.00
N LYS A 71 1.26 -1.53 -23.25
CA LYS A 71 1.34 -0.47 -22.23
C LYS A 71 0.16 -0.44 -21.23
N SER A 72 -0.89 -1.20 -21.47
CA SER A 72 -2.09 -1.26 -20.64
C SER A 72 -2.11 -2.40 -19.61
N ASP A 73 -1.36 -3.49 -19.81
CA ASP A 73 -1.67 -4.76 -19.16
C ASP A 73 -0.60 -5.32 -18.23
N ASP A 74 0.46 -4.58 -17.94
CA ASP A 74 1.50 -5.07 -17.04
C ASP A 74 1.22 -4.69 -15.58
N PHE A 75 0.02 -5.06 -15.11
CA PHE A 75 -0.36 -4.90 -13.71
C PHE A 75 0.56 -5.74 -12.83
N ILE A 76 1.15 -5.09 -11.83
CA ILE A 76 2.09 -5.74 -10.90
C ILE A 76 1.65 -5.66 -9.44
N GLY A 77 0.57 -4.95 -9.14
CA GLY A 77 0.06 -4.85 -7.79
C GLY A 77 -0.66 -3.56 -7.45
N MET A 78 -0.70 -3.26 -6.18
CA MET A 78 -1.43 -2.14 -5.59
C MET A 78 -0.51 -1.35 -4.66
N VAL A 79 -0.50 -0.04 -4.80
CA VAL A 79 0.16 0.90 -3.87
C VAL A 79 -0.70 2.16 -3.76
N GLY A 80 -0.76 2.76 -2.58
CA GLY A 80 -1.43 4.04 -2.45
C GLY A 80 -1.75 4.45 -1.03
N LEU A 81 -2.67 5.39 -0.92
CA LEU A 81 -3.08 6.06 0.31
C LEU A 81 -4.52 5.68 0.64
N ASN A 82 -4.84 5.65 1.93
CA ASN A 82 -6.21 5.42 2.39
C ASN A 82 -6.41 6.07 3.76
N ASN A 83 -7.63 6.48 4.06
CA ASN A 83 -7.98 6.83 5.43
C ASN A 83 -7.99 5.56 6.28
N VAL A 84 -7.31 5.57 7.41
CA VAL A 84 -7.34 4.42 8.33
C VAL A 84 -8.73 4.21 8.90
N HIS A 85 -9.05 2.96 9.23
CA HIS A 85 -10.33 2.64 9.88
C HIS A 85 -10.44 3.34 11.23
N SER A 86 -11.64 3.79 11.57
CA SER A 86 -11.92 4.54 12.82
C SER A 86 -11.54 3.80 14.10
N ASP A 87 -11.52 2.47 14.06
CA ASP A 87 -11.19 1.62 15.22
C ASP A 87 -9.68 1.52 15.48
N MET A 88 -8.85 2.03 14.57
CA MET A 88 -7.41 2.06 14.80
C MET A 88 -7.05 3.05 15.92
N PRO A 89 -6.12 2.69 16.84
CA PRO A 89 -5.81 3.52 17.99
C PRO A 89 -5.16 4.87 17.65
N PHE A 90 -4.69 5.02 16.41
CA PHE A 90 -4.06 6.24 15.90
C PHE A 90 -4.94 6.98 14.87
N ALA A 91 -6.20 6.58 14.72
CA ALA A 91 -7.15 7.31 13.87
C ALA A 91 -7.57 8.65 14.50
N PRO A 92 -7.88 9.70 13.70
CA PRO A 92 -7.83 9.71 12.23
C PRO A 92 -6.41 9.88 11.67
N ALA A 93 -6.08 9.14 10.64
CA ALA A 93 -4.80 9.24 9.93
C ALA A 93 -4.95 8.80 8.47
N VAL A 94 -3.99 9.14 7.63
CA VAL A 94 -3.85 8.58 6.28
C VAL A 94 -2.71 7.57 6.28
N GLU A 95 -3.02 6.34 5.88
CA GLU A 95 -2.02 5.29 5.70
C GLU A 95 -1.48 5.27 4.28
N ILE A 96 -0.24 4.78 4.14
CA ILE A 96 0.30 4.26 2.89
C ILE A 96 0.46 2.74 2.99
N ALA A 97 0.00 2.03 1.95
CA ALA A 97 0.17 0.59 1.89
C ALA A 97 0.53 0.10 0.48
N TRP A 98 1.05 -1.13 0.43
CA TRP A 98 1.51 -1.78 -0.80
C TRP A 98 1.27 -3.28 -0.76
N ARG A 99 0.99 -3.84 -1.94
CA ARG A 99 0.95 -5.27 -2.20
C ARG A 99 1.31 -5.50 -3.66
N LEU A 100 2.42 -6.18 -3.91
CA LEU A 100 2.89 -6.51 -5.26
C LEU A 100 2.92 -8.01 -5.45
N HIS A 101 2.69 -8.44 -6.69
CA HIS A 101 2.92 -9.82 -7.11
C HIS A 101 4.38 -10.21 -6.84
N ARG A 102 4.61 -11.44 -6.35
CA ARG A 102 5.91 -11.89 -5.86
C ARG A 102 7.04 -11.81 -6.89
N ASP A 103 6.74 -12.01 -8.17
CA ASP A 103 7.71 -11.97 -9.25
C ASP A 103 8.34 -10.58 -9.44
N TYR A 104 7.73 -9.55 -8.88
CA TYR A 104 8.22 -8.17 -8.92
C TYR A 104 8.88 -7.71 -7.62
N TRP A 105 9.08 -8.63 -6.65
CA TRP A 105 9.78 -8.28 -5.42
C TRP A 105 11.29 -8.16 -5.63
N GLY A 106 11.95 -7.33 -4.81
CA GLY A 106 13.39 -7.12 -4.88
C GLY A 106 13.87 -6.22 -6.02
N LEU A 107 12.99 -5.83 -6.94
CA LEU A 107 13.30 -5.00 -8.12
C LEU A 107 13.14 -3.49 -7.87
N GLY A 108 12.76 -3.10 -6.65
CA GLY A 108 12.60 -1.70 -6.26
C GLY A 108 11.27 -1.05 -6.64
N TYR A 109 10.34 -1.78 -7.27
CA TYR A 109 9.05 -1.24 -7.70
C TYR A 109 8.18 -0.73 -6.55
N ALA A 110 8.12 -1.48 -5.42
CA ALA A 110 7.38 -1.03 -4.25
C ALA A 110 7.91 0.30 -3.69
N THR A 111 9.24 0.47 -3.64
CA THR A 111 9.87 1.71 -3.19
C THR A 111 9.54 2.86 -4.14
N GLU A 112 9.65 2.65 -5.45
CA GLU A 112 9.37 3.66 -6.46
C GLU A 112 7.91 4.13 -6.42
N ALA A 113 6.97 3.18 -6.36
CA ALA A 113 5.55 3.48 -6.28
C ALA A 113 5.18 4.19 -4.96
N ALA A 114 5.73 3.72 -3.82
CA ALA A 114 5.45 4.31 -2.52
C ALA A 114 6.03 5.72 -2.39
N LEU A 115 7.23 6.00 -2.92
CA LEU A 115 7.77 7.36 -2.98
C LEU A 115 6.90 8.30 -3.80
N ALA A 116 6.34 7.83 -4.92
CA ALA A 116 5.41 8.61 -5.73
C ALA A 116 4.09 8.89 -5.00
N ALA A 117 3.57 7.91 -4.25
CA ALA A 117 2.39 8.08 -3.43
C ALA A 117 2.63 9.04 -2.25
N LEU A 118 3.80 8.98 -1.59
CA LEU A 118 4.18 9.95 -0.54
C LEU A 118 4.34 11.37 -1.10
N ARG A 119 4.95 11.51 -2.29
CA ARG A 119 5.00 12.80 -2.97
C ARG A 119 3.61 13.37 -3.18
N TYR A 120 2.68 12.57 -3.68
CA TYR A 120 1.30 12.99 -3.85
C TYR A 120 0.64 13.40 -2.52
N ALA A 121 0.89 12.63 -1.44
CA ALA A 121 0.37 12.93 -0.11
C ALA A 121 0.85 14.30 0.41
N PHE A 122 2.13 14.63 0.23
CA PHE A 122 2.71 15.84 0.79
C PHE A 122 2.62 17.06 -0.12
N GLU A 123 2.69 16.87 -1.45
CA GLU A 123 2.71 17.97 -2.41
C GLU A 123 1.33 18.31 -2.99
N VAL A 124 0.41 17.32 -3.08
CA VAL A 124 -0.92 17.52 -3.65
C VAL A 124 -2.01 17.55 -2.59
N LEU A 125 -1.99 16.57 -1.65
CA LEU A 125 -2.98 16.53 -0.56
C LEU A 125 -2.57 17.40 0.63
N GLU A 126 -1.34 17.91 0.62
CA GLU A 126 -0.80 18.78 1.68
C GLU A 126 -0.91 18.18 3.08
N LEU A 127 -0.84 16.85 3.22
CA LEU A 127 -0.92 16.17 4.51
C LEU A 127 0.26 16.59 5.42
N SER A 128 0.03 16.65 6.71
CA SER A 128 1.07 16.90 7.72
C SER A 128 1.92 15.68 7.99
N GLU A 129 1.32 14.48 7.89
CA GLU A 129 1.96 13.19 8.15
C GLU A 129 1.26 12.05 7.41
N VAL A 130 1.97 10.95 7.22
CA VAL A 130 1.46 9.68 6.68
C VAL A 130 1.95 8.56 7.57
N VAL A 131 1.10 7.57 7.84
CA VAL A 131 1.43 6.38 8.63
C VAL A 131 1.53 5.15 7.76
N ALA A 132 2.23 4.13 8.26
CA ALA A 132 2.19 2.77 7.74
C ALA A 132 2.29 1.80 8.91
N PHE A 133 1.58 0.69 8.83
CA PHE A 133 1.60 -0.32 9.88
C PHE A 133 1.60 -1.72 9.29
N THR A 134 2.10 -2.67 10.05
CA THR A 134 2.15 -4.07 9.64
C THR A 134 2.39 -4.96 10.85
N ALA A 135 2.09 -6.27 10.74
CA ALA A 135 2.43 -7.22 11.78
C ALA A 135 3.93 -7.17 12.12
N VAL A 136 4.27 -7.24 13.41
CA VAL A 136 5.66 -7.19 13.94
C VAL A 136 6.59 -8.17 13.23
N ILE A 137 6.07 -9.33 12.80
CA ILE A 137 6.83 -10.36 12.10
C ILE A 137 7.10 -10.04 10.62
N ASN A 138 6.43 -9.04 10.02
CA ASN A 138 6.62 -8.65 8.62
C ASN A 138 7.85 -7.74 8.45
N LYS A 139 9.02 -8.31 8.56
CA LYS A 139 10.29 -7.55 8.45
C LYS A 139 10.53 -6.97 7.06
N ARG A 140 9.94 -7.56 6.00
CA ARG A 140 10.06 -7.03 4.63
C ARG A 140 9.38 -5.66 4.51
N SER A 141 8.14 -5.54 5.01
CA SER A 141 7.41 -4.28 4.99
C SER A 141 8.09 -3.21 5.86
N GLN A 142 8.58 -3.58 7.05
CA GLN A 142 9.33 -2.66 7.92
C GLN A 142 10.59 -2.10 7.24
N LYS A 143 11.35 -2.96 6.53
CA LYS A 143 12.52 -2.51 5.75
C LYS A 143 12.13 -1.51 4.64
N LEU A 144 10.96 -1.69 4.03
CA LEU A 144 10.48 -0.72 3.05
C LEU A 144 10.09 0.60 3.71
N MET A 145 9.35 0.57 4.83
CA MET A 145 9.02 1.77 5.61
C MET A 145 10.29 2.57 5.96
N GLN A 146 11.33 1.89 6.44
CA GLN A 146 12.62 2.53 6.75
C GLN A 146 13.29 3.16 5.51
N ARG A 147 13.26 2.47 4.34
CA ARG A 147 13.78 3.03 3.08
C ARG A 147 13.02 4.25 2.60
N LEU A 148 11.73 4.35 2.93
CA LEU A 148 10.89 5.51 2.66
C LEU A 148 11.15 6.68 3.63
N GLY A 149 12.07 6.52 4.59
CA GLY A 149 12.36 7.53 5.61
C GLY A 149 11.34 7.59 6.73
N MET A 150 10.47 6.59 6.83
CA MET A 150 9.52 6.51 7.95
C MET A 150 10.21 6.09 9.23
N THR A 151 9.81 6.68 10.34
CA THR A 151 10.33 6.39 11.68
C THR A 151 9.38 5.46 12.42
N ASP A 152 9.92 4.42 13.06
CA ASP A 152 9.19 3.58 14.00
C ASP A 152 8.77 4.41 15.21
N THR A 153 7.48 4.47 15.49
CA THR A 153 6.94 5.24 16.62
C THR A 153 7.21 4.59 17.98
N GLN A 154 7.58 3.31 17.99
CA GLN A 154 7.67 2.45 19.17
C GLN A 154 6.32 2.22 19.87
N ASP A 155 5.21 2.65 19.27
CA ASP A 155 3.84 2.44 19.75
C ASP A 155 3.23 1.23 19.05
N ASN A 156 3.68 0.03 19.45
CA ASN A 156 3.07 -1.20 18.97
C ASN A 156 1.62 -1.30 19.46
N PHE A 157 0.77 -1.90 18.65
CA PHE A 157 -0.65 -2.06 18.98
C PHE A 157 -1.20 -3.42 18.55
N SER A 158 -2.25 -3.85 19.22
CA SER A 158 -3.02 -5.02 18.80
C SER A 158 -4.04 -4.59 17.72
N HIS A 159 -4.01 -5.25 16.55
CA HIS A 159 -4.89 -4.90 15.44
C HIS A 159 -6.35 -5.21 15.79
N PRO A 160 -7.26 -4.22 15.81
CA PRO A 160 -8.60 -4.37 16.39
C PRO A 160 -9.49 -5.40 15.65
N MET A 161 -9.15 -5.75 14.41
CA MET A 161 -9.88 -6.75 13.61
C MET A 161 -9.36 -8.18 13.75
N LEU A 162 -8.41 -8.42 14.67
CA LEU A 162 -7.80 -9.73 14.90
C LEU A 162 -7.94 -10.15 16.35
N ASP A 163 -8.12 -11.46 16.59
CA ASP A 163 -8.04 -12.00 17.94
C ASP A 163 -6.66 -11.74 18.53
N ALA A 164 -6.59 -11.43 19.83
CA ALA A 164 -5.34 -11.12 20.51
C ALA A 164 -4.29 -12.24 20.43
N GLU A 165 -4.75 -13.49 20.38
CA GLU A 165 -3.90 -14.70 20.24
C GLU A 165 -3.46 -14.96 18.79
N HIS A 166 -3.96 -14.19 17.82
CA HIS A 166 -3.60 -14.41 16.42
C HIS A 166 -2.14 -14.01 16.18
N ARG A 167 -1.37 -14.83 15.46
CA ARG A 167 0.05 -14.60 15.16
C ARG A 167 0.38 -13.24 14.51
N LEU A 168 -0.61 -12.61 13.90
CA LEU A 168 -0.51 -11.30 13.24
C LEU A 168 -1.15 -10.19 14.10
N ALA A 169 -1.59 -10.45 15.34
CA ALA A 169 -2.31 -9.46 16.12
C ALA A 169 -1.46 -8.23 16.43
N GLU A 170 -0.22 -8.43 16.84
CA GLU A 170 0.68 -7.33 17.18
C GLU A 170 1.25 -6.65 15.92
N HIS A 171 1.09 -5.33 15.85
CA HIS A 171 1.52 -4.48 14.75
C HIS A 171 2.50 -3.41 15.24
N VAL A 172 3.45 -3.07 14.37
CA VAL A 172 4.29 -1.87 14.49
C VAL A 172 3.63 -0.72 13.73
N LEU A 173 3.80 0.49 14.23
CA LEU A 173 3.37 1.73 13.61
C LEU A 173 4.59 2.57 13.20
N TYR A 174 4.66 2.92 11.93
CA TYR A 174 5.66 3.84 11.38
C TYR A 174 4.99 5.12 10.91
N LYS A 175 5.73 6.22 10.96
CA LYS A 175 5.25 7.53 10.55
C LYS A 175 6.32 8.32 9.82
N ILE A 176 5.89 9.15 8.86
CA ILE A 176 6.71 10.18 8.24
C ILE A 176 5.93 11.49 8.23
N THR A 177 6.56 12.58 8.70
CA THR A 177 6.00 13.92 8.66
C THR A 177 6.40 14.64 7.37
N ARG A 178 5.67 15.69 6.99
CA ARG A 178 6.03 16.56 5.85
C ARG A 178 7.46 17.13 6.01
N GLN A 179 7.84 17.53 7.21
CA GLN A 179 9.20 18.04 7.47
C GLN A 179 10.28 17.00 7.19
N GLN A 180 10.07 15.75 7.64
CA GLN A 180 10.98 14.64 7.35
C GLN A 180 11.04 14.35 5.85
N TRP A 181 9.89 14.34 5.18
CA TRP A 181 9.82 14.17 3.72
C TRP A 181 10.63 15.25 2.99
N GLN A 182 10.43 16.52 3.32
CA GLN A 182 11.16 17.65 2.72
C GLN A 182 12.68 17.51 2.89
N ALA A 183 13.13 17.00 4.04
CA ALA A 183 14.56 16.78 4.29
C ALA A 183 15.17 15.62 3.49
N LEU A 184 14.35 14.67 3.01
CA LEU A 184 14.81 13.54 2.19
C LEU A 184 14.96 13.87 0.69
N ILE A 185 14.24 14.86 0.19
CA ILE A 185 14.22 15.22 -1.23
C ILE A 185 15.15 16.38 -1.58
N VAL A 186 15.83 16.95 -0.58
CA VAL A 186 16.93 17.93 -0.74
C VAL A 186 18.23 17.19 -0.96
#